data_2f6f226093178c60cb79171e0adb9276
#
_entry.id   2f6f226093178c60cb79171e0adb9276
#
_cell.length_a   1.000
_cell.length_b   1.000
_cell.length_c   1.000
_cell.angle_alpha   90.00
_cell.angle_beta   90.00
_cell.angle_gamma   90.00
#
_symmetry.space_group_name_H-M   'P 1'
#
loop_
_entity.id
_entity.type
_entity.pdbx_description
1 polymer ?
#
loop_
_entity_poly.entity_id
_entity_poly.type
_entity_poly.pdbx_seq_one_letter_code
_entity_poly.pdbx_strand_id
1 'polypeptide(L)'
;TFVSANLACVLALAEKRVLIVDLDMHKPRLHKVLGVELSPGASNLLSRGDDLEQLIQKTHLDYLFAISAGPIPPNASELVLQDGIKQLIEFAEKNYDYLIIDTPPTALIADSLALMPKVDVKLFVCSSKSTSRTSVDYIERIIEDNQVKGAALVLNREKRARLDYYYSRYGYGGYGYGYGVNGYGYNNEYGDDSNSLV
;
A
#
# COMPACT_ATOMS: atom_id res chain seq x y z
N THR A 1 3.25 -1.62 0.34
CA THR A 1 2.49 -2.90 0.42
C THR A 1 1.87 -3.15 1.79
N PHE A 2 2.64 -3.06 2.93
CA PHE A 2 2.06 -3.35 4.25
C PHE A 2 0.87 -2.44 4.62
N VAL A 3 1.01 -1.13 4.43
CA VAL A 3 -0.04 -0.16 4.73
C VAL A 3 -1.23 -0.35 3.78
N SER A 4 -0.99 -0.53 2.49
CA SER A 4 -2.00 -0.74 1.46
C SER A 4 -2.84 -1.98 1.75
N ALA A 5 -2.20 -3.11 2.06
CA ALA A 5 -2.89 -4.36 2.38
C ALA A 5 -3.73 -4.24 3.67
N ASN A 6 -3.16 -3.65 4.75
CA ASN A 6 -3.92 -3.49 6.00
C ASN A 6 -5.11 -2.53 5.83
N LEU A 7 -4.95 -1.43 5.08
CA LEU A 7 -6.06 -0.53 4.79
C LEU A 7 -7.17 -1.24 4.02
N ALA A 8 -6.80 -2.03 3.00
CA ALA A 8 -7.75 -2.83 2.23
C ALA A 8 -8.51 -3.83 3.11
N CYS A 9 -7.81 -4.53 4.00
CA CYS A 9 -8.43 -5.46 4.95
C CYS A 9 -9.41 -4.76 5.90
N VAL A 10 -9.03 -3.61 6.47
CA VAL A 10 -9.91 -2.87 7.40
C VAL A 10 -11.18 -2.40 6.70
N LEU A 11 -11.08 -1.91 5.46
CA LEU A 11 -12.24 -1.50 4.68
C LEU A 11 -13.13 -2.70 4.32
N ALA A 12 -12.55 -3.82 3.96
CA ALA A 12 -13.30 -5.06 3.67
C ALA A 12 -14.01 -5.61 4.92
N LEU A 13 -13.36 -5.56 6.09
CA LEU A 13 -13.99 -5.92 7.38
C LEU A 13 -15.16 -4.98 7.75
N ALA A 14 -15.17 -3.76 7.22
CA ALA A 14 -16.30 -2.83 7.30
C ALA A 14 -17.33 -3.04 6.17
N GLU A 15 -17.33 -4.22 5.53
CA GLU A 15 -18.24 -4.64 4.46
C GLU A 15 -18.20 -3.75 3.21
N LYS A 16 -17.08 -3.07 2.97
CA LYS A 16 -16.86 -2.32 1.73
C LYS A 16 -16.23 -3.22 0.68
N ARG A 17 -16.75 -3.14 -0.54
CA ARG A 17 -16.15 -3.84 -1.69
C ARG A 17 -14.86 -3.14 -2.08
N VAL A 18 -13.75 -3.80 -1.88
CA VAL A 18 -12.40 -3.25 -2.09
C VAL A 18 -11.69 -4.01 -3.19
N LEU A 19 -11.17 -3.30 -4.17
CA LEU A 19 -10.19 -3.81 -5.12
C LEU A 19 -8.82 -3.25 -4.76
N ILE A 20 -7.84 -4.12 -4.50
CA ILE A 20 -6.44 -3.72 -4.31
C ILE A 20 -5.60 -4.19 -5.50
N VAL A 21 -4.77 -3.31 -6.02
CA VAL A 21 -3.94 -3.59 -7.21
C VAL A 21 -2.48 -3.33 -6.90
N ASP A 22 -1.62 -4.31 -7.21
CA ASP A 22 -0.17 -4.19 -7.08
C ASP A 22 0.43 -3.65 -8.39
N LEU A 23 0.93 -2.44 -8.38
CA LEU A 23 1.70 -1.85 -9.47
C LEU A 23 3.21 -1.83 -9.20
N ASP A 24 3.68 -2.40 -8.08
CA ASP A 24 5.12 -2.60 -7.86
C ASP A 24 5.62 -3.82 -8.64
N MET A 25 5.79 -3.65 -9.94
CA MET A 25 6.28 -4.70 -10.83
C MET A 25 7.77 -5.01 -10.62
N HIS A 26 8.51 -4.19 -9.86
CA HIS A 26 9.93 -4.42 -9.59
C HIS A 26 10.14 -5.40 -8.44
N LYS A 27 9.33 -5.27 -7.37
CA LYS A 27 9.43 -6.12 -6.17
C LYS A 27 8.02 -6.49 -5.67
N PRO A 28 7.25 -7.24 -6.47
CA PRO A 28 5.87 -7.58 -6.13
C PRO A 28 5.81 -8.39 -4.83
N ARG A 29 4.98 -7.97 -3.90
CA ARG A 29 4.82 -8.62 -2.60
C ARG A 29 3.36 -8.80 -2.19
N LEU A 30 2.46 -8.05 -2.78
CA LEU A 30 1.05 -8.04 -2.39
C LEU A 30 0.41 -9.42 -2.49
N HIS A 31 0.72 -10.19 -3.56
CA HIS A 31 0.23 -11.54 -3.77
C HIS A 31 0.56 -12.48 -2.59
N LYS A 32 1.77 -12.37 -2.01
CA LYS A 32 2.17 -13.17 -0.84
C LYS A 32 1.42 -12.76 0.42
N VAL A 33 1.16 -11.47 0.59
CA VAL A 33 0.46 -10.94 1.76
C VAL A 33 -1.02 -11.34 1.75
N LEU A 34 -1.64 -11.35 0.58
CA LEU A 34 -3.07 -11.63 0.42
C LEU A 34 -3.37 -13.09 0.08
N GLY A 35 -2.35 -13.93 -0.13
CA GLY A 35 -2.53 -15.34 -0.46
C GLY A 35 -3.15 -15.57 -1.84
N VAL A 36 -2.82 -14.71 -2.83
CA VAL A 36 -3.28 -14.82 -4.22
C VAL A 36 -2.12 -15.18 -5.15
N GLU A 37 -2.44 -15.63 -6.35
CA GLU A 37 -1.43 -15.97 -7.36
C GLU A 37 -0.76 -14.71 -7.92
N LEU A 38 0.54 -14.84 -8.26
CA LEU A 38 1.27 -13.72 -8.87
C LEU A 38 0.82 -13.47 -10.32
N SER A 39 0.45 -14.51 -11.06
CA SER A 39 0.12 -14.44 -12.48
C SER A 39 -1.22 -15.16 -12.75
N PRO A 40 -2.09 -14.59 -13.59
CA PRO A 40 -1.94 -13.29 -14.27
C PRO A 40 -2.13 -12.10 -13.36
N GLY A 41 -1.72 -10.88 -13.79
CA GLY A 41 -1.82 -9.67 -12.99
C GLY A 41 -1.77 -8.37 -13.79
N ALA A 42 -1.51 -7.26 -13.13
CA ALA A 42 -1.54 -5.92 -13.72
C ALA A 42 -0.64 -5.75 -14.95
N SER A 43 0.53 -6.39 -14.96
CA SER A 43 1.43 -6.36 -16.12
C SER A 43 0.81 -6.98 -17.39
N ASN A 44 -0.08 -7.96 -17.24
CA ASN A 44 -0.81 -8.56 -18.36
C ASN A 44 -1.84 -7.57 -18.94
N LEU A 45 -2.61 -6.89 -18.08
CA LEU A 45 -3.51 -5.82 -18.50
C LEU A 45 -2.76 -4.74 -19.28
N LEU A 46 -1.67 -4.24 -18.69
CA LEU A 46 -0.95 -3.09 -19.22
C LEU A 46 -0.14 -3.40 -20.49
N SER A 47 0.34 -4.64 -20.66
CA SER A 47 1.15 -5.02 -21.83
C SER A 47 0.37 -5.65 -22.96
N ARG A 48 -0.77 -6.32 -22.68
CA ARG A 48 -1.51 -7.12 -23.64
C ARG A 48 -2.97 -6.71 -23.78
N GLY A 49 -3.49 -5.88 -22.84
CA GLY A 49 -4.90 -5.53 -22.80
C GLY A 49 -5.80 -6.68 -22.36
N ASP A 50 -5.27 -7.58 -21.52
CA ASP A 50 -6.04 -8.72 -21.00
C ASP A 50 -7.29 -8.22 -20.27
N ASP A 51 -8.34 -9.01 -20.25
CA ASP A 51 -9.63 -8.67 -19.65
C ASP A 51 -9.49 -8.53 -18.12
N LEU A 52 -9.88 -7.39 -17.59
CA LEU A 52 -9.81 -7.05 -16.16
C LEU A 52 -10.50 -8.09 -15.27
N GLU A 53 -11.67 -8.60 -15.71
CA GLU A 53 -12.43 -9.55 -14.89
C GLU A 53 -11.67 -10.85 -14.67
N GLN A 54 -10.84 -11.26 -15.64
CA GLN A 54 -10.02 -12.47 -15.55
C GLN A 54 -8.78 -12.29 -14.66
N LEU A 55 -8.38 -11.05 -14.38
CA LEU A 55 -7.22 -10.74 -13.54
C LEU A 55 -7.59 -10.61 -12.06
N ILE A 56 -8.87 -10.41 -11.77
CA ILE A 56 -9.35 -10.21 -10.41
C ILE A 56 -9.43 -11.53 -9.66
N GLN A 57 -8.71 -11.60 -8.57
CA GLN A 57 -8.68 -12.75 -7.67
C GLN A 57 -9.42 -12.45 -6.37
N LYS A 58 -10.22 -13.42 -5.89
CA LYS A 58 -10.81 -13.37 -4.55
C LYS A 58 -9.72 -13.67 -3.52
N THR A 59 -9.70 -12.92 -2.44
CA THR A 59 -8.85 -13.22 -1.29
C THR A 59 -9.60 -14.11 -0.29
N HIS A 60 -8.96 -14.45 0.83
CA HIS A 60 -9.59 -15.16 1.93
C HIS A 60 -10.57 -14.30 2.76
N LEU A 61 -10.58 -12.98 2.54
CA LEU A 61 -11.54 -12.07 3.17
C LEU A 61 -12.69 -11.76 2.22
N ASP A 62 -13.90 -11.82 2.74
CA ASP A 62 -15.07 -11.32 2.02
C ASP A 62 -14.90 -9.83 1.71
N TYR A 63 -15.46 -9.38 0.60
CA TYR A 63 -15.38 -8.01 0.10
C TYR A 63 -14.00 -7.53 -0.34
N LEU A 64 -12.92 -8.35 -0.22
CA LEU A 64 -11.57 -7.99 -0.66
C LEU A 64 -11.18 -8.77 -1.91
N PHE A 65 -10.91 -8.04 -2.97
CA PHE A 65 -10.46 -8.54 -4.27
C PHE A 65 -9.10 -7.97 -4.60
N ALA A 66 -8.28 -8.72 -5.33
CA ALA A 66 -6.93 -8.32 -5.64
C ALA A 66 -6.57 -8.54 -7.10
N ILE A 67 -5.79 -7.63 -7.66
CA ILE A 67 -5.01 -7.84 -8.89
C ILE A 67 -3.55 -7.79 -8.49
N SER A 68 -2.84 -8.88 -8.65
CA SER A 68 -1.39 -8.96 -8.40
C SER A 68 -0.59 -8.19 -9.46
N ALA A 69 0.71 -7.98 -9.25
CA ALA A 69 1.54 -7.28 -10.23
C ALA A 69 1.68 -8.05 -11.56
N GLY A 70 1.55 -9.36 -11.52
CA GLY A 70 1.81 -10.22 -12.68
C GLY A 70 3.30 -10.52 -12.88
N PRO A 71 3.66 -11.15 -14.00
CA PRO A 71 5.07 -11.39 -14.35
C PRO A 71 5.79 -10.07 -14.61
N ILE A 72 7.07 -10.00 -14.23
CA ILE A 72 7.87 -8.78 -14.38
C ILE A 72 8.14 -8.52 -15.87
N PRO A 73 7.62 -7.45 -16.46
CA PRO A 73 7.87 -7.11 -17.86
C PRO A 73 9.21 -6.40 -18.02
N PRO A 74 9.84 -6.46 -19.18
CA PRO A 74 11.13 -5.79 -19.42
C PRO A 74 11.05 -4.26 -19.40
N ASN A 75 9.85 -3.68 -19.59
CA ASN A 75 9.57 -2.25 -19.67
C ASN A 75 8.53 -1.80 -18.64
N ALA A 76 8.63 -2.25 -17.40
CA ALA A 76 7.65 -2.02 -16.34
C ALA A 76 7.22 -0.55 -16.18
N SER A 77 8.18 0.39 -16.23
CA SER A 77 7.92 1.82 -16.05
C SER A 77 7.06 2.44 -17.15
N GLU A 78 7.22 1.99 -18.38
CA GLU A 78 6.45 2.52 -19.51
C GLU A 78 4.98 2.06 -19.48
N LEU A 79 4.72 0.89 -18.91
CA LEU A 79 3.39 0.30 -18.87
C LEU A 79 2.42 1.09 -17.98
N VAL A 80 2.87 1.67 -16.89
CA VAL A 80 2.03 2.43 -15.96
C VAL A 80 1.47 3.72 -16.61
N LEU A 81 2.10 4.19 -17.68
CA LEU A 81 1.67 5.39 -18.42
C LEU A 81 0.59 5.11 -19.48
N GLN A 82 0.23 3.84 -19.70
CA GLN A 82 -0.68 3.43 -20.76
C GLN A 82 -2.16 3.54 -20.37
N ASP A 83 -3.04 3.42 -21.37
CA ASP A 83 -4.50 3.53 -21.23
C ASP A 83 -5.12 2.47 -20.32
N GLY A 84 -4.45 1.34 -20.08
CA GLY A 84 -4.91 0.27 -19.19
C GLY A 84 -5.18 0.73 -17.74
N ILE A 85 -4.43 1.73 -17.26
CA ILE A 85 -4.68 2.32 -15.92
C ILE A 85 -6.01 3.08 -15.90
N LYS A 86 -6.36 3.78 -16.97
CA LYS A 86 -7.64 4.47 -17.06
C LYS A 86 -8.80 3.48 -17.06
N GLN A 87 -8.68 2.41 -17.84
CA GLN A 87 -9.67 1.32 -17.88
C GLN A 87 -9.84 0.67 -16.49
N LEU A 88 -8.73 0.41 -15.77
CA LEU A 88 -8.76 -0.12 -14.42
C LEU A 88 -9.54 0.78 -13.45
N ILE A 89 -9.26 2.09 -13.47
CA ILE A 89 -9.93 3.06 -12.59
C ILE A 89 -11.42 3.13 -12.93
N GLU A 90 -11.79 3.29 -14.20
CA GLU A 90 -13.20 3.36 -14.63
C GLU A 90 -13.97 2.07 -14.31
N PHE A 91 -13.32 0.91 -14.39
CA PHE A 91 -13.92 -0.36 -14.00
C PHE A 91 -14.12 -0.44 -12.48
N ALA A 92 -13.11 -0.02 -11.71
CA ALA A 92 -13.17 -0.06 -10.26
C ALA A 92 -14.25 0.89 -9.70
N GLU A 93 -14.37 2.11 -10.23
CA GLU A 93 -15.39 3.09 -9.85
C GLU A 93 -16.83 2.54 -9.99
N LYS A 94 -17.06 1.70 -10.99
CA LYS A 94 -18.38 1.10 -11.25
C LYS A 94 -18.71 -0.10 -10.36
N ASN A 95 -17.69 -0.82 -9.88
CA ASN A 95 -17.87 -2.15 -9.29
C ASN A 95 -17.44 -2.26 -7.83
N TYR A 96 -16.70 -1.27 -7.30
CA TYR A 96 -16.11 -1.29 -5.95
C TYR A 96 -16.34 0.03 -5.23
N ASP A 97 -16.39 -0.04 -3.90
CA ASP A 97 -16.46 1.17 -3.06
C ASP A 97 -15.09 1.85 -2.96
N TYR A 98 -14.01 1.05 -3.01
CA TYR A 98 -12.62 1.54 -2.92
C TYR A 98 -11.72 0.81 -3.89
N LEU A 99 -10.87 1.59 -4.58
CA LEU A 99 -9.71 1.11 -5.30
C LEU A 99 -8.46 1.54 -4.54
N ILE A 100 -7.62 0.57 -4.16
CA ILE A 100 -6.32 0.82 -3.52
C ILE A 100 -5.23 0.41 -4.51
N ILE A 101 -4.37 1.35 -4.86
CA ILE A 101 -3.24 1.11 -5.77
C ILE A 101 -1.95 1.11 -4.95
N ASP A 102 -1.31 -0.05 -4.86
CA ASP A 102 0.03 -0.20 -4.24
C ASP A 102 1.11 0.10 -5.29
N THR A 103 1.94 1.09 -5.02
CA THR A 103 2.97 1.56 -5.96
C THR A 103 4.38 1.39 -5.39
N PRO A 104 5.40 1.30 -6.25
CA PRO A 104 6.78 1.37 -5.78
C PRO A 104 7.10 2.73 -5.14
N PRO A 105 8.20 2.84 -4.38
CA PRO A 105 8.60 4.11 -3.75
C PRO A 105 8.77 5.24 -4.76
N THR A 106 8.04 6.36 -4.57
CA THR A 106 8.04 7.52 -5.48
C THR A 106 9.41 8.16 -5.65
N ALA A 107 10.28 8.06 -4.64
CA ALA A 107 11.66 8.57 -4.72
C ALA A 107 12.53 7.83 -5.76
N LEU A 108 12.09 6.66 -6.22
CA LEU A 108 12.84 5.82 -7.16
C LEU A 108 12.22 5.78 -8.56
N ILE A 109 10.92 6.09 -8.71
CA ILE A 109 10.19 5.83 -9.95
C ILE A 109 9.19 6.94 -10.25
N ALA A 110 9.40 7.64 -11.38
CA ALA A 110 8.52 8.71 -11.87
C ALA A 110 7.08 8.25 -12.17
N ASP A 111 6.90 6.95 -12.33
CA ASP A 111 5.62 6.33 -12.71
C ASP A 111 4.51 6.58 -11.69
N SER A 112 4.86 6.61 -10.38
CA SER A 112 3.91 6.91 -9.32
C SER A 112 3.37 8.34 -9.40
N LEU A 113 4.16 9.28 -9.92
CA LEU A 113 3.74 10.68 -10.10
C LEU A 113 2.62 10.79 -11.15
N ALA A 114 2.69 9.99 -12.22
CA ALA A 114 1.68 9.99 -13.28
C ALA A 114 0.30 9.48 -12.82
N LEU A 115 0.26 8.72 -11.72
CA LEU A 115 -0.98 8.23 -11.13
C LEU A 115 -1.65 9.26 -10.21
N MET A 116 -0.90 10.19 -9.63
CA MET A 116 -1.42 11.12 -8.63
C MET A 116 -2.61 11.96 -9.08
N PRO A 117 -2.67 12.49 -10.32
CA PRO A 117 -3.84 13.22 -10.80
C PRO A 117 -5.09 12.37 -10.99
N LYS A 118 -4.93 11.04 -11.06
CA LYS A 118 -6.00 10.08 -11.40
C LYS A 118 -6.68 9.47 -10.17
N VAL A 119 -6.21 9.77 -8.96
CA VAL A 119 -6.71 9.20 -7.70
C VAL A 119 -7.10 10.30 -6.71
N ASP A 120 -8.07 10.03 -5.83
CA ASP A 120 -8.58 11.03 -4.88
C ASP A 120 -7.60 11.28 -3.73
N VAL A 121 -7.06 10.20 -3.14
CA VAL A 121 -6.17 10.26 -1.97
C VAL A 121 -4.80 9.68 -2.28
N LYS A 122 -3.74 10.37 -1.86
CA LYS A 122 -2.34 9.99 -2.02
C LYS A 122 -1.71 9.81 -0.65
N LEU A 123 -1.35 8.57 -0.31
CA LEU A 123 -0.73 8.24 0.98
C LEU A 123 0.78 8.08 0.80
N PHE A 124 1.54 9.03 1.31
CA PHE A 124 3.00 8.94 1.36
C PHE A 124 3.41 8.21 2.64
N VAL A 125 3.91 6.98 2.49
CA VAL A 125 4.27 6.14 3.62
C VAL A 125 5.74 6.31 3.97
N CYS A 126 5.99 6.90 5.14
CA CYS A 126 7.31 7.09 5.71
C CYS A 126 7.58 6.06 6.80
N SER A 127 8.80 5.54 6.86
CA SER A 127 9.25 4.61 7.91
C SER A 127 10.08 5.36 8.94
N SER A 128 9.70 5.32 10.22
CA SER A 128 10.47 5.91 11.32
C SER A 128 11.90 5.37 11.44
N LYS A 129 12.15 4.20 10.82
CA LYS A 129 13.48 3.54 10.87
C LYS A 129 14.40 3.89 9.70
N SER A 130 13.83 4.22 8.51
CA SER A 130 14.61 4.32 7.28
C SER A 130 14.35 5.56 6.44
N THR A 131 13.25 6.30 6.67
CA THR A 131 12.99 7.54 5.94
C THR A 131 13.81 8.67 6.54
N SER A 132 14.69 9.26 5.74
CA SER A 132 15.49 10.41 6.14
C SER A 132 14.69 11.70 6.13
N ARG A 133 15.18 12.74 6.81
CA ARG A 133 14.58 14.07 6.75
C ARG A 133 14.54 14.62 5.32
N THR A 134 15.64 14.45 4.60
CA THR A 134 15.73 14.82 3.17
C THR A 134 14.67 14.12 2.29
N SER A 135 14.28 12.90 2.63
CA SER A 135 13.18 12.21 1.92
C SER A 135 11.83 12.84 2.21
N VAL A 136 11.60 13.34 3.42
CA VAL A 136 10.37 14.07 3.78
C VAL A 136 10.34 15.41 3.06
N ASP A 137 11.45 16.16 3.07
CA ASP A 137 11.58 17.45 2.35
C ASP A 137 11.36 17.25 0.83
N TYR A 138 11.78 16.10 0.28
CA TYR A 138 11.52 15.74 -1.12
C TYR A 138 10.03 15.46 -1.40
N ILE A 139 9.35 14.76 -0.49
CA ILE A 139 7.89 14.52 -0.59
C ILE A 139 7.14 15.85 -0.57
N GLU A 140 7.54 16.76 0.32
CA GLU A 140 6.94 18.10 0.43
C GLU A 140 7.06 18.87 -0.87
N ARG A 141 8.25 18.89 -1.48
CA ARG A 141 8.47 19.49 -2.82
C ARG A 141 7.61 18.82 -3.90
N ILE A 142 7.50 17.48 -3.92
CA ILE A 142 6.62 16.80 -4.89
C ILE A 142 5.18 17.31 -4.75
N ILE A 143 4.68 17.45 -3.52
CA ILE A 143 3.32 17.91 -3.25
C ILE A 143 3.14 19.34 -3.73
N GLU A 144 4.09 20.22 -3.45
CA GLU A 144 4.04 21.63 -3.83
C GLU A 144 4.20 21.84 -5.34
N ASP A 145 5.27 21.31 -5.93
CA ASP A 145 5.61 21.49 -7.35
C ASP A 145 4.52 20.94 -8.29
N ASN A 146 3.89 19.83 -7.88
CA ASN A 146 2.84 19.20 -8.68
C ASN A 146 1.41 19.58 -8.21
N GLN A 147 1.27 20.47 -7.25
CA GLN A 147 -0.01 20.90 -6.68
C GLN A 147 -0.91 19.71 -6.28
N VAL A 148 -0.33 18.71 -5.63
CA VAL A 148 -0.98 17.44 -5.30
C VAL A 148 -2.06 17.67 -4.24
N LYS A 149 -3.32 17.49 -4.63
CA LYS A 149 -4.46 17.55 -3.70
C LYS A 149 -4.70 16.18 -3.06
N GLY A 150 -5.28 16.16 -1.85
CA GLY A 150 -5.60 14.92 -1.15
C GLY A 150 -4.38 14.11 -0.73
N ALA A 151 -3.25 14.78 -0.46
CA ALA A 151 -2.04 14.14 0.05
C ALA A 151 -2.08 14.00 1.57
N ALA A 152 -1.62 12.86 2.08
CA ALA A 152 -1.41 12.61 3.50
C ALA A 152 -0.12 11.82 3.74
N LEU A 153 0.53 12.09 4.88
CA LEU A 153 1.72 11.38 5.34
C LEU A 153 1.32 10.31 6.36
N VAL A 154 1.81 9.09 6.17
CA VAL A 154 1.64 7.98 7.09
C VAL A 154 2.99 7.60 7.66
N LEU A 155 3.19 7.80 8.98
CA LEU A 155 4.38 7.35 9.67
C LEU A 155 4.20 5.88 10.11
N ASN A 156 4.98 4.99 9.54
CA ASN A 156 4.98 3.56 9.85
C ASN A 156 6.22 3.14 10.66
N ARG A 157 6.15 1.99 11.31
CA ARG A 157 7.24 1.40 12.13
C ARG A 157 7.63 2.21 13.36
N GLU A 158 6.74 3.08 13.87
CA GLU A 158 7.00 3.77 15.14
C GLU A 158 6.97 2.79 16.32
N LYS A 159 7.89 2.96 17.27
CA LYS A 159 7.96 2.11 18.46
C LYS A 159 6.86 2.52 19.45
N ARG A 160 6.11 1.53 19.98
CA ARG A 160 4.99 1.73 20.91
C ARG A 160 5.38 2.58 22.14
N ALA A 161 6.57 2.42 22.68
CA ALA A 161 7.07 3.20 23.82
C ALA A 161 7.15 4.72 23.54
N ARG A 162 7.30 5.14 22.28
CA ARG A 162 7.28 6.56 21.89
C ARG A 162 5.87 7.10 21.79
N LEU A 163 4.95 6.29 21.34
CA LEU A 163 3.52 6.65 21.26
C LEU A 163 2.96 6.89 22.67
N ASP A 164 3.24 6.01 23.62
CA ASP A 164 2.80 6.14 25.02
C ASP A 164 3.34 7.43 25.67
N TYR A 165 4.58 7.84 25.35
CA TYR A 165 5.16 9.10 25.79
C TYR A 165 4.45 10.32 25.16
N TYR A 166 4.11 10.27 23.89
CA TYR A 166 3.37 11.36 23.23
C TYR A 166 1.95 11.47 23.77
N TYR A 167 1.24 10.39 23.94
CA TYR A 167 -0.12 10.42 24.50
C TYR A 167 -0.15 10.90 25.95
N SER A 168 0.87 10.59 26.75
CA SER A 168 0.96 11.05 28.13
C SER A 168 1.33 12.54 28.23
N ARG A 169 2.08 13.09 27.27
CA ARG A 169 2.58 14.48 27.32
C ARG A 169 1.64 15.50 26.68
N TYR A 170 0.89 15.12 25.68
CA TYR A 170 -0.01 16.04 24.96
C TYR A 170 -1.48 15.91 25.34
N GLY A 171 -1.76 15.21 26.47
CA GLY A 171 -3.01 15.36 27.22
C GLY A 171 -4.31 15.32 26.43
N TYR A 172 -4.45 14.38 25.48
CA TYR A 172 -5.78 13.97 25.06
C TYR A 172 -6.34 13.05 26.14
N GLY A 173 -6.62 13.67 27.29
CA GLY A 173 -7.30 13.07 28.38
C GLY A 173 -8.74 12.78 28.03
N GLY A 174 -9.09 11.49 28.12
CA GLY A 174 -10.45 11.07 28.41
C GLY A 174 -11.36 10.83 27.24
N TYR A 175 -11.33 9.59 26.76
CA TYR A 175 -12.49 8.71 26.63
C TYR A 175 -11.96 7.31 26.50
N GLY A 176 -11.77 6.67 27.68
CA GLY A 176 -11.37 5.28 27.76
C GLY A 176 -12.57 4.38 27.44
N TYR A 177 -12.60 3.85 26.24
CA TYR A 177 -13.29 2.61 26.00
C TYR A 177 -12.31 1.48 26.26
N GLY A 178 -12.33 0.97 27.50
CA GLY A 178 -11.62 -0.22 27.89
C GLY A 178 -12.21 -1.45 27.23
N TYR A 179 -11.65 -1.86 26.11
CA TYR A 179 -11.75 -3.25 25.67
C TYR A 179 -10.58 -3.99 26.26
N GLY A 180 -10.87 -4.73 27.34
CA GLY A 180 -9.97 -5.73 27.89
C GLY A 180 -9.76 -6.84 26.86
N VAL A 181 -8.64 -6.81 26.19
CA VAL A 181 -8.16 -7.95 25.41
C VAL A 181 -7.22 -8.74 26.30
N ASN A 182 -7.75 -9.84 26.84
CA ASN A 182 -6.94 -10.89 27.48
C ASN A 182 -5.87 -11.38 26.52
N GLY A 183 -4.65 -11.45 27.05
CA GLY A 183 -3.43 -11.73 26.31
C GLY A 183 -3.45 -13.06 25.55
N TYR A 184 -3.04 -12.99 24.31
CA TYR A 184 -2.34 -14.06 23.64
C TYR A 184 -0.91 -13.56 23.39
N GLY A 185 0.00 -14.07 24.23
CA GLY A 185 1.43 -13.82 24.08
C GLY A 185 1.93 -14.52 22.82
N TYR A 186 2.34 -13.75 21.83
CA TYR A 186 3.23 -14.23 20.79
C TYR A 186 4.66 -13.95 21.24
N ASN A 187 5.35 -15.00 21.67
CA ASN A 187 6.79 -15.00 21.81
C ASN A 187 7.42 -14.88 20.42
N ASN A 188 7.96 -13.72 20.10
CA ASN A 188 8.86 -13.55 18.98
C ASN A 188 10.28 -13.76 19.45
N GLU A 189 10.77 -15.00 19.42
CA GLU A 189 12.17 -15.32 19.30
C GLU A 189 12.60 -15.09 17.85
N TYR A 190 13.12 -13.92 17.57
CA TYR A 190 14.05 -13.74 16.45
C TYR A 190 15.43 -13.55 17.02
N GLY A 191 16.21 -14.64 16.93
CA GLY A 191 17.60 -14.65 17.29
C GLY A 191 18.39 -13.60 16.50
N ASP A 192 19.19 -12.88 17.24
CA ASP A 192 20.19 -11.94 16.77
C ASP A 192 21.45 -12.76 16.42
N ASP A 193 21.54 -13.18 15.15
CA ASP A 193 22.77 -13.80 14.63
C ASP A 193 23.72 -12.71 14.11
N SER A 194 24.43 -12.10 15.02
CA SER A 194 25.66 -11.37 14.71
C SER A 194 26.75 -11.79 15.67
N ASN A 195 27.43 -12.90 15.34
CA ASN A 195 28.86 -13.07 15.62
C ASN A 195 29.36 -14.41 15.08
N SER A 196 30.21 -14.34 14.09
CA SER A 196 31.46 -15.06 13.93
C SER A 196 31.82 -15.10 12.46
N LEU A 197 32.93 -14.44 12.15
CA LEU A 197 33.85 -15.00 11.16
C LEU A 197 35.23 -14.40 11.33
N VAL A 198 36.08 -15.29 11.56
CA VAL A 198 37.51 -15.28 11.25
C VAL A 198 37.73 -15.10 9.75
#